data_ee7c02e304b9cc0fe8c1fa5ef637d810
#
_entry.id   ee7c02e304b9cc0fe8c1fa5ef637d810
#
_cell.length_a   1.000
_cell.length_b   1.000
_cell.length_c   1.000
_cell.angle_alpha   90.00
_cell.angle_beta   90.00
_cell.angle_gamma   90.00
#
_symmetry.space_group_name_H-M   'P 1'
#
loop_
_entity.id
_entity.type
_entity.pdbx_description
1 polymer ?
#
loop_
_entity_poly.entity_id
_entity_poly.type
_entity_poly.pdbx_seq_one_letter_code
_entity_poly.pdbx_strand_id
1 'polypeptide(L)'
;MCRGEDIPDREINGFGQKKGMRRVRPAAESDLDQMAAIEAVSIPDGWSRKAFFDALKNDQALLMVLTQGEASGDLVPTKERSSGDFPAGQEETVLAYLLCYFAADEGEIVSIACHPDARRQGCAAELLTEFEKKARDLGLRGIFLEVRKSNVPAICLYERNGFASVGLRPRFYRHPVEDALLLRLDLPEEKEKPC
;
A
#
# COMPACT_ATOMS: atom_id res chain seq x y z
N MET A 1 -19.83 -9.93 6.10
CA MET A 1 -19.21 -11.02 6.88
C MET A 1 -18.42 -11.89 5.92
N CYS A 2 -17.11 -11.67 5.82
CA CYS A 2 -16.20 -12.49 5.03
C CYS A 2 -15.90 -13.77 5.82
N ARG A 3 -16.64 -14.85 5.52
CA ARG A 3 -16.34 -16.18 6.09
C ARG A 3 -15.09 -16.71 5.39
N GLY A 4 -14.14 -17.22 6.21
CA GLY A 4 -12.95 -17.89 5.72
C GLY A 4 -13.33 -19.20 5.01
N GLU A 5 -13.15 -19.22 3.69
CA GLU A 5 -13.04 -20.47 2.95
C GLU A 5 -11.56 -20.77 2.77
N ASP A 6 -11.15 -21.91 3.32
CA ASP A 6 -9.83 -22.50 3.08
C ASP A 6 -9.67 -22.75 1.58
N ILE A 7 -8.75 -22.03 0.96
CA ILE A 7 -8.38 -22.24 -0.44
C ILE A 7 -7.22 -23.24 -0.43
N PRO A 8 -7.38 -24.42 -1.10
CA PRO A 8 -6.30 -25.40 -1.16
C PRO A 8 -5.08 -24.83 -1.90
N ASP A 9 -3.89 -25.17 -1.38
CA ASP A 9 -2.60 -24.94 -2.00
C ASP A 9 -2.60 -25.42 -3.46
N ARG A 10 -2.70 -24.49 -4.40
CA ARG A 10 -2.37 -24.77 -5.80
C ARG A 10 -0.91 -24.40 -6.00
N GLU A 11 -0.10 -25.42 -6.21
CA GLU A 11 1.23 -25.30 -6.79
C GLU A 11 1.14 -24.45 -8.07
N ILE A 12 1.69 -23.23 -8.02
CA ILE A 12 1.87 -22.42 -9.22
C ILE A 12 3.31 -22.62 -9.66
N ASN A 13 3.47 -23.52 -10.64
CA ASN A 13 4.69 -23.68 -11.40
C ASN A 13 4.95 -22.43 -12.24
N GLY A 14 6.16 -21.91 -12.16
CA GLY A 14 6.74 -21.08 -13.20
C GLY A 14 7.13 -19.68 -12.80
N PHE A 15 8.22 -19.56 -12.13
CA PHE A 15 9.35 -18.63 -12.21
C PHE A 15 10.25 -19.00 -11.05
N GLY A 16 11.53 -19.29 -11.31
CA GLY A 16 12.51 -19.65 -10.27
C GLY A 16 12.67 -18.47 -9.29
N GLN A 17 11.81 -18.43 -8.27
CA GLN A 17 11.81 -17.38 -7.27
C GLN A 17 12.94 -17.62 -6.27
N LYS A 18 14.10 -16.99 -6.51
CA LYS A 18 14.88 -16.54 -5.37
C LYS A 18 13.97 -15.62 -4.57
N LYS A 19 13.61 -16.01 -3.35
CA LYS A 19 12.73 -15.27 -2.45
C LYS A 19 13.45 -13.99 -2.03
N GLY A 20 13.32 -12.91 -2.86
CA GLY A 20 13.92 -11.62 -2.58
C GLY A 20 13.35 -11.02 -1.29
N MET A 21 14.16 -10.22 -0.60
CA MET A 21 13.72 -9.54 0.61
C MET A 21 12.72 -8.45 0.25
N ARG A 22 11.55 -8.45 0.88
CA ARG A 22 10.55 -7.38 0.75
C ARG A 22 10.82 -6.28 1.74
N ARG A 23 10.53 -5.04 1.34
CA ARG A 23 10.67 -3.88 2.20
C ARG A 23 9.59 -2.83 1.87
N VAL A 24 8.97 -2.28 2.89
CA VAL A 24 8.13 -1.08 2.77
C VAL A 24 8.97 0.15 3.10
N ARG A 25 8.89 1.17 2.27
CA ARG A 25 9.60 2.44 2.44
C ARG A 25 8.85 3.60 1.79
N PRO A 26 9.18 4.86 2.13
CA PRO A 26 8.74 6.00 1.32
C PRO A 26 9.17 5.81 -0.14
N ALA A 27 8.32 6.26 -1.07
CA ALA A 27 8.65 6.24 -2.49
C ALA A 27 9.74 7.25 -2.82
N ALA A 28 10.55 6.93 -3.83
CA ALA A 28 11.54 7.82 -4.42
C ALA A 28 11.16 8.12 -5.88
N GLU A 29 11.81 9.13 -6.48
CA GLU A 29 11.55 9.48 -7.88
C GLU A 29 11.83 8.32 -8.85
N SER A 30 12.80 7.46 -8.52
CA SER A 30 13.13 6.25 -9.27
C SER A 30 12.01 5.20 -9.33
N ASP A 31 11.03 5.26 -8.40
CA ASP A 31 9.93 4.30 -8.35
C ASP A 31 8.75 4.70 -9.26
N LEU A 32 8.69 5.97 -9.67
CA LEU A 32 7.51 6.56 -10.30
C LEU A 32 7.11 5.89 -11.61
N ASP A 33 8.07 5.41 -12.39
CA ASP A 33 7.79 4.73 -13.66
C ASP A 33 7.12 3.36 -13.41
N GLN A 34 7.61 2.60 -12.42
CA GLN A 34 7.00 1.34 -12.03
C GLN A 34 5.62 1.55 -11.38
N MET A 35 5.46 2.57 -10.54
CA MET A 35 4.16 2.91 -9.95
C MET A 35 3.14 3.28 -11.02
N ALA A 36 3.50 4.13 -11.98
CA ALA A 36 2.63 4.51 -13.08
C ALA A 36 2.24 3.31 -13.95
N ALA A 37 3.16 2.36 -14.17
CA ALA A 37 2.86 1.13 -14.88
C ALA A 37 1.86 0.24 -14.12
N ILE A 38 2.02 0.11 -12.80
CA ILE A 38 1.07 -0.63 -11.94
C ILE A 38 -0.31 0.03 -11.97
N GLU A 39 -0.36 1.36 -11.87
CA GLU A 39 -1.61 2.12 -11.91
C GLU A 39 -2.35 1.90 -13.22
N ALA A 40 -1.66 2.05 -14.35
CA ALA A 40 -2.24 1.95 -15.69
C ALA A 40 -2.93 0.60 -15.95
N VAL A 41 -2.46 -0.48 -15.35
CA VAL A 41 -3.05 -1.83 -15.50
C VAL A 41 -4.04 -2.18 -14.39
N SER A 42 -4.15 -1.34 -13.35
CA SER A 42 -4.94 -1.64 -12.15
C SER A 42 -6.17 -0.75 -11.99
N ILE A 43 -6.07 0.52 -12.35
CA ILE A 43 -7.08 1.55 -12.06
C ILE A 43 -7.41 2.31 -13.35
N PRO A 44 -8.66 2.20 -13.87
CA PRO A 44 -9.10 3.04 -14.99
C PRO A 44 -9.05 4.53 -14.61
N ASP A 45 -8.59 5.38 -15.51
CA ASP A 45 -8.44 6.83 -15.27
C ASP A 45 -7.56 7.16 -14.06
N GLY A 46 -6.58 6.31 -13.78
CA GLY A 46 -5.70 6.42 -12.62
C GLY A 46 -4.65 7.52 -12.73
N TRP A 47 -3.74 7.55 -11.77
CA TRP A 47 -2.70 8.56 -11.62
C TRP A 47 -1.61 8.42 -12.68
N SER A 48 -1.26 9.55 -13.31
CA SER A 48 -0.12 9.59 -14.23
C SER A 48 1.20 9.67 -13.45
N ARG A 49 2.33 9.35 -14.12
CA ARG A 49 3.67 9.56 -13.56
C ARG A 49 3.87 11.00 -13.03
N LYS A 50 3.36 11.98 -13.80
CA LYS A 50 3.44 13.40 -13.38
C LYS A 50 2.66 13.64 -12.09
N ALA A 51 1.46 13.09 -11.96
CA ALA A 51 0.65 13.24 -10.76
C ALA A 51 1.32 12.60 -9.53
N PHE A 52 1.95 11.44 -9.67
CA PHE A 52 2.77 10.84 -8.61
C PHE A 52 3.99 11.70 -8.26
N PHE A 53 4.66 12.30 -9.25
CA PHE A 53 5.76 13.23 -9.00
C PHE A 53 5.31 14.46 -8.22
N ASP A 54 4.16 15.03 -8.58
CA ASP A 54 3.58 16.18 -7.88
C ASP A 54 3.19 15.79 -6.43
N ALA A 55 2.66 14.59 -6.23
CA ALA A 55 2.37 14.05 -4.90
C ALA A 55 3.66 13.84 -4.06
N LEU A 56 4.73 13.33 -4.68
CA LEU A 56 6.03 13.12 -4.01
C LEU A 56 6.64 14.44 -3.48
N LYS A 57 6.29 15.57 -4.08
CA LYS A 57 6.76 16.92 -3.69
C LYS A 57 5.83 17.62 -2.70
N ASN A 58 4.70 17.01 -2.37
CA ASN A 58 3.70 17.59 -1.50
C ASN A 58 3.93 17.16 -0.05
N ASP A 59 4.18 18.13 0.83
CA ASP A 59 4.41 17.87 2.28
C ASP A 59 3.18 17.30 2.99
N GLN A 60 1.98 17.38 2.38
CA GLN A 60 0.74 16.79 2.89
C GLN A 60 0.40 15.46 2.19
N ALA A 61 1.37 14.82 1.56
CA ALA A 61 1.21 13.50 0.96
C ALA A 61 2.19 12.50 1.56
N LEU A 62 1.69 11.30 1.81
CA LEU A 62 2.50 10.14 2.15
C LEU A 62 2.42 9.13 1.01
N LEU A 63 3.52 8.99 0.29
CA LEU A 63 3.66 8.05 -0.82
C LEU A 63 4.62 6.94 -0.41
N MET A 64 4.14 5.70 -0.39
CA MET A 64 4.88 4.53 0.06
C MET A 64 4.88 3.44 -1.00
N VAL A 65 5.96 2.67 -1.04
CA VAL A 65 6.10 1.49 -1.90
C VAL A 65 6.48 0.26 -1.08
N LEU A 66 5.99 -0.90 -1.52
CA LEU A 66 6.53 -2.20 -1.14
C LEU A 66 7.41 -2.67 -2.30
N THR A 67 8.68 -2.85 -2.03
CA THR A 67 9.66 -3.33 -3.01
C THR A 67 10.17 -4.73 -2.69
N GLN A 68 10.69 -5.39 -3.71
CA GLN A 68 11.44 -6.63 -3.58
C GLN A 68 12.78 -6.46 -4.31
N GLY A 69 13.87 -6.65 -3.57
CA GLY A 69 15.22 -6.68 -4.12
C GLY A 69 15.77 -8.10 -4.16
N GLU A 70 16.79 -8.35 -4.99
CA GLU A 70 17.51 -9.62 -4.95
C GLU A 70 18.25 -9.75 -3.61
N ALA A 71 18.13 -10.91 -2.96
CA ALA A 71 18.99 -11.24 -1.84
C ALA A 71 20.41 -11.46 -2.36
N SER A 72 21.30 -10.49 -2.16
CA SER A 72 22.73 -10.70 -2.45
C SER A 72 23.24 -11.82 -1.56
N GLY A 73 23.67 -12.89 -2.18
CA GLY A 73 24.19 -14.06 -1.49
C GLY A 73 25.60 -13.90 -0.95
N ASP A 74 25.99 -12.75 -0.37
CA ASP A 74 27.22 -12.63 0.43
C ASP A 74 27.10 -11.42 1.36
N LEU A 75 26.37 -11.61 2.46
CA LEU A 75 26.43 -10.67 3.59
C LEU A 75 27.69 -10.90 4.40
N VAL A 76 28.74 -10.18 4.10
CA VAL A 76 29.83 -9.99 5.06
C VAL A 76 29.28 -9.09 6.18
N PRO A 77 29.28 -9.55 7.45
CA PRO A 77 28.79 -8.74 8.56
C PRO A 77 29.79 -7.62 8.86
N THR A 78 29.58 -6.43 8.31
CA THR A 78 30.25 -5.23 8.79
C THR A 78 29.44 -4.64 9.96
N LYS A 79 30.08 -4.56 11.10
CA LYS A 79 29.61 -3.92 12.33
C LYS A 79 29.40 -2.42 12.08
N GLU A 80 28.24 -1.97 11.76
CA GLU A 80 27.73 -0.60 11.70
C GLU A 80 26.79 -0.47 10.51
N ARG A 81 25.58 -1.02 10.66
CA ARG A 81 24.46 -0.69 9.75
C ARG A 81 23.22 -0.44 10.59
N SER A 82 22.73 0.78 10.52
CA SER A 82 21.35 1.11 10.91
C SER A 82 20.42 0.24 10.07
N SER A 83 19.42 -0.36 10.70
CA SER A 83 18.44 -1.22 10.08
C SER A 83 17.79 -0.50 8.89
N GLY A 84 18.09 -0.94 7.65
CA GLY A 84 17.35 -0.52 6.47
C GLY A 84 18.11 -0.25 5.17
N ASP A 85 19.45 -0.27 5.13
CA ASP A 85 20.19 0.04 3.90
C ASP A 85 20.48 -1.19 3.05
N PHE A 86 19.89 -1.25 1.83
CA PHE A 86 20.36 -2.12 0.77
C PHE A 86 21.65 -1.57 0.16
N PRO A 87 22.55 -2.42 -0.36
CA PRO A 87 23.74 -1.95 -1.09
C PRO A 87 23.29 -1.10 -2.29
N ALA A 88 23.90 0.07 -2.45
CA ALA A 88 23.70 0.93 -3.61
C ALA A 88 24.00 0.14 -4.90
N GLY A 89 23.01 0.05 -5.81
CA GLY A 89 23.16 -0.59 -7.12
C GLY A 89 22.28 -1.82 -7.37
N GLN A 90 21.44 -2.25 -6.43
CA GLN A 90 20.46 -3.31 -6.70
C GLN A 90 19.17 -2.72 -7.24
N GLU A 91 18.68 -3.26 -8.36
CA GLU A 91 17.37 -2.92 -8.90
C GLU A 91 16.28 -3.49 -7.98
N GLU A 92 15.51 -2.62 -7.36
CA GLU A 92 14.33 -3.00 -6.60
C GLU A 92 13.11 -3.01 -7.54
N THR A 93 12.31 -4.05 -7.44
CA THR A 93 11.01 -4.12 -8.15
C THR A 93 9.91 -3.64 -7.22
N VAL A 94 9.11 -2.67 -7.66
CA VAL A 94 7.92 -2.21 -6.94
C VAL A 94 6.81 -3.25 -7.09
N LEU A 95 6.38 -3.84 -5.98
CA LEU A 95 5.30 -4.81 -5.92
C LEU A 95 3.94 -4.17 -5.64
N ALA A 96 3.93 -3.09 -4.87
CA ALA A 96 2.73 -2.35 -4.51
C ALA A 96 3.08 -0.92 -4.11
N TYR A 97 2.12 -0.01 -4.21
CA TYR A 97 2.25 1.36 -3.69
C TYR A 97 0.96 1.80 -3.01
N LEU A 98 1.07 2.84 -2.19
CA LEU A 98 -0.02 3.53 -1.51
C LEU A 98 0.25 5.03 -1.53
N LEU A 99 -0.77 5.81 -1.91
CA LEU A 99 -0.78 7.26 -1.82
C LEU A 99 -1.89 7.72 -0.88
N CYS A 100 -1.51 8.46 0.15
CA CYS A 100 -2.42 9.10 1.08
C CYS A 100 -2.13 10.61 1.11
N TYR A 101 -3.18 11.42 1.05
CA TYR A 101 -3.12 12.83 1.44
C TYR A 101 -3.62 12.98 2.84
N PHE A 102 -3.11 13.98 3.57
CA PHE A 102 -3.56 14.25 4.93
C PHE A 102 -3.67 15.75 5.21
N ALA A 103 -4.58 16.09 6.10
CA ALA A 103 -4.76 17.44 6.60
C ALA A 103 -5.20 17.36 8.08
N ALA A 104 -4.61 18.19 8.92
CA ALA A 104 -4.80 18.12 10.36
C ALA A 104 -4.50 16.69 10.89
N ASP A 105 -5.46 16.02 11.49
CA ASP A 105 -5.35 14.69 12.06
C ASP A 105 -6.09 13.61 11.24
N GLU A 106 -6.48 13.92 9.99
CA GLU A 106 -7.16 12.97 9.11
C GLU A 106 -6.38 12.74 7.81
N GLY A 107 -6.38 11.50 7.33
CA GLY A 107 -5.79 11.10 6.06
C GLY A 107 -6.80 10.45 5.12
N GLU A 108 -6.55 10.55 3.82
CA GLU A 108 -7.32 9.91 2.77
C GLU A 108 -6.41 9.10 1.85
N ILE A 109 -6.59 7.78 1.85
CA ILE A 109 -5.93 6.92 0.87
C ILE A 109 -6.64 7.10 -0.47
N VAL A 110 -5.98 7.79 -1.40
CA VAL A 110 -6.54 8.10 -2.73
C VAL A 110 -6.17 7.06 -3.78
N SER A 111 -5.09 6.32 -3.58
CA SER A 111 -4.72 5.19 -4.45
C SER A 111 -3.91 4.15 -3.69
N ILE A 112 -4.22 2.88 -3.94
CA ILE A 112 -3.43 1.73 -3.54
C ILE A 112 -3.57 0.64 -4.60
N ALA A 113 -2.45 0.16 -5.12
CA ALA A 113 -2.46 -0.93 -6.08
C ALA A 113 -1.26 -1.86 -5.92
N CYS A 114 -1.46 -3.11 -6.39
CA CYS A 114 -0.42 -4.13 -6.47
C CYS A 114 -0.17 -4.49 -7.93
N HIS A 115 1.11 -4.70 -8.25
CA HIS A 115 1.49 -5.32 -9.53
C HIS A 115 0.68 -6.61 -9.72
N PRO A 116 0.15 -6.88 -10.94
CA PRO A 116 -0.69 -8.06 -11.19
C PRO A 116 -0.08 -9.36 -10.66
N ASP A 117 1.21 -9.58 -10.89
CA ASP A 117 1.92 -10.79 -10.46
C ASP A 117 2.19 -10.87 -8.95
N ALA A 118 2.07 -9.74 -8.24
CA ALA A 118 2.22 -9.67 -6.79
C ALA A 118 0.89 -9.74 -6.02
N ARG A 119 -0.24 -9.82 -6.74
CA ARG A 119 -1.57 -9.93 -6.12
C ARG A 119 -1.72 -11.24 -5.37
N ARG A 120 -2.56 -11.26 -4.33
CA ARG A 120 -2.86 -12.42 -3.47
C ARG A 120 -1.65 -12.95 -2.69
N GLN A 121 -0.56 -12.19 -2.63
CA GLN A 121 0.66 -12.53 -1.88
C GLN A 121 0.82 -11.71 -0.59
N GLY A 122 -0.23 -11.03 -0.13
CA GLY A 122 -0.21 -10.22 1.08
C GLY A 122 0.42 -8.82 0.93
N CYS A 123 0.87 -8.42 -0.26
CA CYS A 123 1.59 -7.15 -0.48
C CYS A 123 0.81 -5.92 -0.01
N ALA A 124 -0.50 -5.84 -0.32
CA ALA A 124 -1.31 -4.71 0.11
C ALA A 124 -1.53 -4.68 1.63
N ALA A 125 -1.67 -5.84 2.27
CA ALA A 125 -1.81 -5.92 3.73
C ALA A 125 -0.52 -5.48 4.44
N GLU A 126 0.63 -5.94 3.95
CA GLU A 126 1.95 -5.54 4.46
C GLU A 126 2.15 -4.02 4.33
N LEU A 127 1.80 -3.46 3.17
CA LEU A 127 1.89 -2.02 2.93
C LEU A 127 0.94 -1.21 3.83
N LEU A 128 -0.31 -1.66 4.03
CA LEU A 128 -1.27 -1.02 4.93
C LEU A 128 -0.80 -1.06 6.39
N THR A 129 -0.21 -2.18 6.84
CA THR A 129 0.33 -2.30 8.20
C THR A 129 1.45 -1.29 8.46
N GLU A 130 2.38 -1.13 7.53
CA GLU A 130 3.47 -0.15 7.68
C GLU A 130 2.97 1.29 7.51
N PHE A 131 2.00 1.51 6.60
CA PHE A 131 1.34 2.80 6.45
C PHE A 131 0.64 3.23 7.75
N GLU A 132 -0.08 2.33 8.42
CA GLU A 132 -0.76 2.64 9.69
C GLU A 132 0.22 3.11 10.77
N LYS A 133 1.40 2.48 10.88
CA LYS A 133 2.46 2.94 11.80
C LYS A 133 2.89 4.37 11.47
N LYS A 134 3.16 4.63 10.19
CA LYS A 134 3.54 5.98 9.73
C LYS A 134 2.45 7.01 9.95
N ALA A 135 1.19 6.65 9.73
CA ALA A 135 0.05 7.52 9.99
C ALA A 135 -0.03 7.92 11.48
N ARG A 136 0.20 6.96 12.39
CA ARG A 136 0.29 7.23 13.84
C ARG A 136 1.47 8.15 14.18
N ASP A 137 2.66 7.89 13.61
CA ASP A 137 3.84 8.74 13.79
C ASP A 137 3.59 10.20 13.36
N LEU A 138 2.75 10.40 12.33
CA LEU A 138 2.31 11.71 11.85
C LEU A 138 1.18 12.33 12.69
N GLY A 139 0.68 11.63 13.70
CA GLY A 139 -0.40 12.11 14.57
C GLY A 139 -1.80 12.01 13.94
N LEU A 140 -1.96 11.22 12.88
CA LEU A 140 -3.28 11.01 12.28
C LEU A 140 -4.16 10.18 13.21
N ARG A 141 -5.44 10.54 13.30
CA ARG A 141 -6.45 9.89 14.13
C ARG A 141 -7.51 9.15 13.33
N GLY A 142 -7.65 9.48 12.05
CA GLY A 142 -8.60 8.83 11.15
C GLY A 142 -8.05 8.73 9.74
N ILE A 143 -8.26 7.57 9.11
CA ILE A 143 -7.91 7.32 7.71
C ILE A 143 -9.17 6.96 6.96
N PHE A 144 -9.44 7.66 5.88
CA PHE A 144 -10.56 7.41 4.98
C PHE A 144 -10.08 6.81 3.66
N LEU A 145 -10.96 6.11 3.00
CA LEU A 145 -10.83 5.72 1.60
C LEU A 145 -12.20 5.49 0.96
N GLU A 146 -12.26 5.65 -0.37
CA GLU A 146 -13.38 5.18 -1.16
C GLU A 146 -12.99 3.93 -1.96
N VAL A 147 -13.93 2.98 -1.98
CA VAL A 147 -13.75 1.73 -2.74
C VAL A 147 -15.02 1.41 -3.51
N ARG A 148 -14.87 0.93 -4.76
CA ARG A 148 -16.01 0.44 -5.54
C ARG A 148 -16.76 -0.63 -4.77
N LYS A 149 -18.07 -0.53 -4.72
CA LYS A 149 -18.93 -1.51 -4.03
C LYS A 149 -18.76 -2.93 -4.58
N SER A 150 -18.43 -3.06 -5.86
CA SER A 150 -18.15 -4.35 -6.51
C SER A 150 -16.76 -4.92 -6.21
N ASN A 151 -15.82 -4.10 -5.66
CA ASN A 151 -14.46 -4.55 -5.38
C ASN A 151 -14.39 -5.31 -4.05
N VAL A 152 -15.08 -6.45 -4.00
CA VAL A 152 -15.15 -7.31 -2.79
C VAL A 152 -13.76 -7.70 -2.26
N PRO A 153 -12.75 -8.02 -3.10
CA PRO A 153 -11.41 -8.35 -2.59
C PRO A 153 -10.75 -7.19 -1.83
N ALA A 154 -10.91 -5.95 -2.30
CA ALA A 154 -10.36 -4.79 -1.62
C ALA A 154 -11.14 -4.46 -0.34
N ILE A 155 -12.48 -4.57 -0.36
CA ILE A 155 -13.31 -4.37 0.83
C ILE A 155 -12.88 -5.36 1.93
N CYS A 156 -12.76 -6.66 1.60
CA CYS A 156 -12.30 -7.65 2.58
C CYS A 156 -10.88 -7.38 3.09
N LEU A 157 -9.98 -6.84 2.25
CA LEU A 157 -8.64 -6.42 2.68
C LEU A 157 -8.75 -5.30 3.73
N TYR A 158 -9.52 -4.26 3.45
CA TYR A 158 -9.66 -3.11 4.35
C TYR A 158 -10.34 -3.49 5.67
N GLU A 159 -11.42 -4.28 5.61
CA GLU A 159 -12.10 -4.77 6.83
C GLU A 159 -11.16 -5.59 7.72
N ARG A 160 -10.30 -6.44 7.14
CA ARG A 160 -9.30 -7.21 7.90
C ARG A 160 -8.21 -6.32 8.51
N ASN A 161 -7.96 -5.14 7.95
CA ASN A 161 -7.04 -4.13 8.49
C ASN A 161 -7.77 -3.08 9.36
N GLY A 162 -8.99 -3.39 9.84
CA GLY A 162 -9.69 -2.58 10.82
C GLY A 162 -10.53 -1.43 10.27
N PHE A 163 -10.61 -1.26 8.95
CA PHE A 163 -11.51 -0.28 8.36
C PHE A 163 -12.97 -0.69 8.53
N ALA A 164 -13.83 0.25 8.86
CA ALA A 164 -15.28 0.08 8.96
C ALA A 164 -16.00 0.94 7.93
N SER A 165 -17.14 0.45 7.43
CA SER A 165 -17.99 1.25 6.53
C SER A 165 -18.69 2.35 7.31
N VAL A 166 -18.49 3.60 6.88
CA VAL A 166 -19.08 4.80 7.49
C VAL A 166 -20.05 5.52 6.57
N GLY A 167 -20.13 5.10 5.30
CA GLY A 167 -21.05 5.74 4.36
C GLY A 167 -21.03 5.14 2.96
N LEU A 168 -21.87 5.73 2.12
CA LEU A 168 -21.98 5.40 0.71
C LEU A 168 -22.05 6.71 -0.09
N ARG A 169 -21.27 6.80 -1.17
CA ARG A 169 -21.36 7.90 -2.14
C ARG A 169 -22.01 7.38 -3.42
N PRO A 170 -23.28 7.70 -3.71
CA PRO A 170 -23.96 7.23 -4.91
C PRO A 170 -23.30 7.78 -6.18
N ARG A 171 -23.12 6.91 -7.20
CA ARG A 171 -22.60 7.26 -8.52
C ARG A 171 -21.26 7.98 -8.48
N PHE A 172 -20.40 7.64 -7.53
CA PHE A 172 -19.08 8.26 -7.36
C PHE A 172 -18.15 7.94 -8.56
N TYR A 173 -18.11 6.68 -8.96
CA TYR A 173 -17.34 6.25 -10.12
C TYR A 173 -18.15 6.45 -11.42
N ARG A 174 -17.45 6.77 -12.50
CA ARG A 174 -18.10 7.11 -13.78
C ARG A 174 -17.98 6.00 -14.83
N HIS A 175 -16.93 5.21 -14.80
CA HIS A 175 -16.62 4.19 -15.82
C HIS A 175 -16.28 2.83 -15.16
N PRO A 176 -17.24 1.90 -15.00
CA PRO A 176 -18.70 2.08 -15.10
C PRO A 176 -19.25 2.97 -13.97
N VAL A 177 -20.47 3.48 -14.15
CA VAL A 177 -21.16 4.22 -13.07
C VAL A 177 -21.43 3.27 -11.91
N GLU A 178 -20.88 3.60 -10.74
CA GLU A 178 -20.97 2.76 -9.55
C GLU A 178 -20.87 3.58 -8.28
N ASP A 179 -21.50 3.08 -7.21
CA ASP A 179 -21.38 3.67 -5.87
C ASP A 179 -19.99 3.36 -5.27
N ALA A 180 -19.49 4.28 -4.45
CA ALA A 180 -18.37 4.05 -3.58
C ALA A 180 -18.83 3.76 -2.15
N LEU A 181 -18.26 2.74 -1.51
CA LEU A 181 -18.26 2.63 -0.06
C LEU A 181 -17.20 3.57 0.50
N LEU A 182 -17.60 4.37 1.48
CA LEU A 182 -16.68 5.16 2.28
C LEU A 182 -16.28 4.32 3.51
N LEU A 183 -15.01 4.01 3.61
CA LEU A 183 -14.45 3.27 4.74
C LEU A 183 -13.57 4.18 5.59
N ARG A 184 -13.54 3.91 6.90
CA ARG A 184 -12.72 4.65 7.87
C ARG A 184 -11.98 3.67 8.77
N LEU A 185 -10.72 3.97 9.05
CA LEU A 185 -9.92 3.39 10.12
C LEU A 185 -9.70 4.45 11.20
N ASP A 186 -10.12 4.18 12.42
CA ASP A 186 -9.79 5.01 13.56
C ASP A 186 -8.42 4.60 14.14
N LEU A 187 -7.56 5.60 14.35
CA LEU A 187 -6.24 5.46 14.94
C LEU A 187 -6.25 6.09 16.35
N PRO A 188 -6.66 5.36 17.41
CA PRO A 188 -6.68 5.90 18.75
C PRO A 188 -5.27 6.27 19.21
N GLU A 189 -5.16 7.28 20.06
CA GLU A 189 -3.91 7.62 20.75
C GLU A 189 -3.39 6.38 21.50
N GLU A 190 -2.13 6.03 21.33
CA GLU A 190 -1.49 5.11 22.24
C GLU A 190 -1.48 5.80 23.62
N LYS A 191 -2.27 5.27 24.56
CA LYS A 191 -2.20 5.72 25.94
C LYS A 191 -0.77 5.47 26.39
N GLU A 192 -0.04 6.54 26.72
CA GLU A 192 1.26 6.43 27.38
C GLU A 192 1.11 5.40 28.51
N LYS A 193 1.91 4.34 28.45
CA LYS A 193 1.97 3.40 29.58
C LYS A 193 2.40 4.22 30.78
N PRO A 194 1.63 4.26 31.87
CA PRO A 194 2.07 4.93 33.09
C PRO A 194 3.38 4.30 33.54
N CYS A 195 4.39 5.14 33.76
CA CYS A 195 5.67 4.76 34.37
C CYS A 195 5.48 4.12 35.71
#